data_9db8df094ea058422ed05aeca37db27a
#
_entry.id   9db8df094ea058422ed05aeca37db27a
#
_cell.length_a   1.000
_cell.length_b   1.000
_cell.length_c   1.000
_cell.angle_alpha   90.00
_cell.angle_beta   90.00
_cell.angle_gamma   90.00
#
_symmetry.space_group_name_H-M   'P 1'
#
loop_
_entity.id
_entity.type
_entity.pdbx_description
1 polymer ?
#
loop_
_entity_poly.entity_id
_entity_poly.type
_entity_poly.pdbx_seq_one_letter_code
_entity_poly.pdbx_strand_id
1 'polypeptide(L)'
;MKLDKLASYRTSTAPVDVTVTGDQIAVSDLMKSVSIVQYREGANGLPDSLNEVSRHFQTVWGTGISCIAEDTFLESDAEGNLIVLRRNVNGVTDDDKRRLEVTSEISLGEMVNRIRPVNIQQLATVAVTPRAFLGTVRPSLPVLFIPHSGAPR
;
A
#
# COMPACT_ATOMS: atom_id res chain seq x y z
N MET A 1 -3.00 -17.59 -25.28
CA MET A 1 -2.09 -16.90 -24.34
C MET A 1 -1.72 -17.90 -23.25
N LYS A 2 -0.44 -18.21 -23.08
CA LYS A 2 0.04 -19.11 -22.03
C LYS A 2 0.52 -18.26 -20.85
N LEU A 3 0.11 -18.63 -19.64
CA LEU A 3 0.56 -17.99 -18.40
C LEU A 3 1.58 -18.92 -17.75
N ASP A 4 2.79 -18.41 -17.52
CA ASP A 4 3.84 -19.14 -16.82
C ASP A 4 4.05 -18.51 -15.44
N LYS A 5 4.16 -19.35 -14.41
CA LYS A 5 4.45 -18.92 -13.05
C LYS A 5 5.94 -18.64 -12.92
N LEU A 6 6.33 -17.39 -12.74
CA LEU A 6 7.72 -16.95 -12.59
C LEU A 6 8.20 -17.05 -11.13
N ALA A 7 7.40 -16.54 -10.20
CA ALA A 7 7.72 -16.54 -8.77
C ALA A 7 6.46 -16.67 -7.92
N SER A 8 6.60 -16.90 -6.64
CA SER A 8 5.49 -16.89 -5.68
C SER A 8 5.93 -16.37 -4.32
N TYR A 9 5.04 -15.62 -3.69
CA TYR A 9 5.15 -15.16 -2.31
C TYR A 9 3.98 -15.73 -1.51
N ARG A 10 4.26 -16.20 -0.29
CA ARG A 10 3.22 -16.72 0.61
C ARG A 10 2.95 -15.68 1.69
N THR A 11 1.73 -15.20 1.75
CA THR A 11 1.26 -14.29 2.80
C THR A 11 1.11 -15.01 4.14
N SER A 12 1.00 -14.23 5.21
CA SER A 12 0.86 -14.77 6.58
C SER A 12 -0.48 -15.44 6.81
N THR A 13 -1.58 -14.83 6.33
CA THR A 13 -2.93 -15.39 6.40
C THR A 13 -3.55 -15.46 5.00
N ALA A 14 -4.36 -14.49 4.61
CA ALA A 14 -4.98 -14.45 3.29
C ALA A 14 -4.77 -13.08 2.64
N PRO A 15 -4.27 -13.01 1.39
CA PRO A 15 -4.16 -11.75 0.67
C PRO A 15 -5.57 -11.25 0.32
N VAL A 16 -5.86 -10.00 0.64
CA VAL A 16 -7.15 -9.34 0.40
C VAL A 16 -7.08 -8.45 -0.82
N ASP A 17 -6.01 -7.67 -0.91
CA ASP A 17 -5.78 -6.76 -2.03
C ASP A 17 -4.27 -6.64 -2.32
N VAL A 18 -3.95 -6.21 -3.53
CA VAL A 18 -2.59 -6.06 -4.00
C VAL A 18 -2.45 -4.84 -4.90
N THR A 19 -1.37 -4.10 -4.74
CA THR A 19 -0.98 -3.03 -5.68
C THR A 19 0.48 -3.21 -6.10
N VAL A 20 0.75 -2.92 -7.37
CA VAL A 20 2.08 -3.09 -7.98
C VAL A 20 2.59 -1.74 -8.45
N THR A 21 3.82 -1.40 -8.10
CA THR A 21 4.49 -0.17 -8.52
C THR A 21 5.94 -0.48 -8.81
N GLY A 22 6.29 -0.47 -10.10
CA GLY A 22 7.62 -0.90 -10.54
C GLY A 22 7.88 -2.37 -10.17
N ASP A 23 8.94 -2.61 -9.43
CA ASP A 23 9.36 -3.91 -8.90
C ASP A 23 8.81 -4.20 -7.48
N GLN A 24 8.08 -3.27 -6.90
CA GLN A 24 7.47 -3.40 -5.57
C GLN A 24 6.01 -3.83 -5.67
N ILE A 25 5.65 -4.77 -4.82
CA ILE A 25 4.30 -5.31 -4.68
C ILE A 25 3.88 -5.12 -3.23
N ALA A 26 2.90 -4.27 -2.98
CA ALA A 26 2.30 -4.16 -1.67
C ALA A 26 1.10 -5.10 -1.57
N VAL A 27 1.09 -5.92 -0.55
CA VAL A 27 0.05 -6.94 -0.30
C VAL A 27 -0.61 -6.62 1.03
N SER A 28 -1.92 -6.38 1.02
CA SER A 28 -2.75 -6.31 2.22
C SER A 28 -3.18 -7.73 2.61
N ASP A 29 -2.84 -8.12 3.83
CA ASP A 29 -3.19 -9.41 4.42
C ASP A 29 -4.39 -9.25 5.35
N LEU A 30 -5.29 -10.24 5.36
CA LEU A 30 -6.54 -10.18 6.13
C LEU A 30 -6.35 -9.85 7.61
N MET A 31 -5.27 -10.34 8.24
CA MET A 31 -5.06 -10.21 9.68
C MET A 31 -3.68 -9.64 10.06
N LYS A 32 -2.81 -9.43 9.10
CA LYS A 32 -1.39 -9.07 9.33
C LYS A 32 -0.98 -7.78 8.66
N SER A 33 -1.96 -6.95 8.26
CA SER A 33 -1.70 -5.67 7.62
C SER A 33 -0.87 -5.81 6.33
N VAL A 34 -0.01 -4.88 6.03
CA VAL A 34 0.69 -4.77 4.75
C VAL A 34 2.10 -5.36 4.80
N SER A 35 2.42 -6.13 3.76
CA SER A 35 3.78 -6.54 3.43
C SER A 35 4.20 -5.95 2.09
N ILE A 36 5.43 -5.44 2.00
CA ILE A 36 6.05 -5.00 0.75
C ILE A 36 6.99 -6.09 0.27
N VAL A 37 6.72 -6.58 -0.92
CA VAL A 37 7.47 -7.65 -1.57
C VAL A 37 8.16 -7.08 -2.79
N GLN A 38 9.44 -7.32 -2.94
CA GLN A 38 10.21 -6.92 -4.11
C GLN A 38 10.37 -8.09 -5.08
N TYR A 39 10.00 -7.84 -6.34
CA TYR A 39 10.30 -8.73 -7.46
C TYR A 39 11.74 -8.54 -7.91
N ARG A 40 12.43 -9.63 -8.15
CA ARG A 40 13.76 -9.65 -8.76
C ARG A 40 13.78 -10.69 -9.87
N GLU A 41 14.09 -10.23 -11.07
CA GLU A 41 14.33 -11.11 -12.20
C GLU A 41 15.60 -11.96 -11.97
N GLY A 42 15.51 -13.23 -12.24
CA GLY A 42 16.64 -14.15 -12.13
C GLY A 42 17.67 -13.87 -13.23
N ALA A 43 18.94 -13.86 -12.87
CA ALA A 43 20.06 -13.71 -13.79
C ALA A 43 20.88 -15.02 -13.83
N ASN A 44 21.54 -15.27 -14.97
CA ASN A 44 22.45 -16.42 -15.14
C ASN A 44 21.82 -17.79 -14.85
N GLY A 45 20.55 -17.97 -15.23
CA GLY A 45 19.83 -19.24 -15.03
C GLY A 45 19.25 -19.43 -13.61
N LEU A 46 19.34 -18.43 -12.75
CA LEU A 46 18.62 -18.39 -11.48
C LEU A 46 17.14 -18.06 -11.71
N PRO A 47 16.22 -18.63 -10.92
CA PRO A 47 14.81 -18.32 -11.02
C PRO A 47 14.51 -16.91 -10.50
N ASP A 48 13.42 -16.34 -11.01
CA ASP A 48 12.85 -15.10 -10.47
C ASP A 48 12.44 -15.28 -9.01
N SER A 49 12.50 -14.20 -8.24
CA SER A 49 12.22 -14.25 -6.82
C SER A 49 11.31 -13.12 -6.35
N LEU A 50 10.53 -13.39 -5.31
CA LEU A 50 9.71 -12.45 -4.57
C LEU A 50 10.15 -12.47 -3.11
N ASN A 51 10.74 -11.39 -2.64
CA ASN A 51 11.29 -11.29 -1.29
C ASN A 51 10.60 -10.19 -0.51
N GLU A 52 10.13 -10.49 0.70
CA GLU A 52 9.60 -9.48 1.59
C GLU A 52 10.73 -8.54 2.05
N VAL A 53 10.54 -7.25 1.82
CA VAL A 53 11.54 -6.21 2.16
C VAL A 53 11.09 -5.33 3.31
N SER A 54 9.79 -5.18 3.52
CA SER A 54 9.23 -4.41 4.65
C SER A 54 7.87 -4.95 5.03
N ARG A 55 7.46 -4.70 6.29
CA ARG A 55 6.15 -5.09 6.82
C ARG A 55 5.65 -4.09 7.86
N HIS A 56 4.34 -3.92 7.91
CA HIS A 56 3.67 -3.32 9.06
C HIS A 56 3.41 -4.39 10.12
N PHE A 57 3.94 -4.17 11.33
CA PHE A 57 3.95 -5.20 12.38
C PHE A 57 2.71 -5.20 13.28
N GLN A 58 1.75 -4.33 13.03
CA GLN A 58 0.49 -4.35 13.77
C GLN A 58 -0.49 -5.34 13.15
N THR A 59 -1.38 -5.86 14.00
CA THR A 59 -2.50 -6.68 13.56
C THR A 59 -3.61 -5.75 13.10
N VAL A 60 -3.81 -5.68 11.80
CA VAL A 60 -4.85 -4.88 11.15
C VAL A 60 -5.63 -5.80 10.22
N TRP A 61 -6.95 -5.71 10.25
CA TRP A 61 -7.83 -6.45 9.36
C TRP A 61 -7.97 -5.66 8.06
N GLY A 62 -7.00 -5.85 7.17
CA GLY A 62 -6.92 -5.11 5.91
C GLY A 62 -8.11 -5.39 4.99
N THR A 63 -8.57 -4.35 4.29
CA THR A 63 -9.65 -4.44 3.29
C THR A 63 -9.23 -3.92 1.93
N GLY A 64 -8.23 -3.06 1.85
CA GLY A 64 -7.71 -2.53 0.60
C GLY A 64 -6.35 -1.87 0.77
N ILE A 65 -5.58 -1.81 -0.31
CA ILE A 65 -4.26 -1.20 -0.37
C ILE A 65 -4.06 -0.42 -1.68
N SER A 66 -3.36 0.70 -1.62
CA SER A 66 -2.91 1.43 -2.81
C SER A 66 -1.59 2.14 -2.55
N CYS A 67 -0.74 2.18 -3.55
CA CYS A 67 0.41 3.06 -3.56
C CYS A 67 -0.04 4.48 -3.93
N ILE A 68 0.21 5.47 -3.08
CA ILE A 68 -0.22 6.86 -3.28
C ILE A 68 0.94 7.83 -3.56
N ALA A 69 2.15 7.43 -3.22
CA ALA A 69 3.39 8.12 -3.56
C ALA A 69 4.56 7.13 -3.46
N GLU A 70 5.76 7.55 -3.82
CA GLU A 70 6.96 6.75 -3.66
C GLU A 70 7.12 6.30 -2.21
N ASP A 71 7.33 4.99 -2.00
CA ASP A 71 7.44 4.34 -0.69
C ASP A 71 6.29 4.66 0.29
N THR A 72 5.13 5.11 -0.21
CA THR A 72 3.98 5.52 0.61
C THR A 72 2.71 4.80 0.16
N PHE A 73 2.08 4.12 1.09
CA PHE A 73 0.93 3.26 0.86
C PHE A 73 -0.25 3.71 1.71
N LEU A 74 -1.45 3.59 1.16
CA LEU A 74 -2.70 3.82 1.86
C LEU A 74 -3.39 2.47 2.08
N GLU A 75 -3.54 2.05 3.32
CA GLU A 75 -4.29 0.88 3.75
C GLU A 75 -5.65 1.28 4.30
N SER A 76 -6.64 0.46 4.07
CA SER A 76 -7.94 0.53 4.75
C SER A 76 -8.19 -0.75 5.55
N ASP A 77 -8.91 -0.62 6.66
CA ASP A 77 -9.26 -1.73 7.53
C ASP A 77 -10.77 -1.96 7.65
N ALA A 78 -11.15 -3.07 8.28
CA ALA A 78 -12.54 -3.46 8.49
C ALA A 78 -13.27 -2.57 9.50
N GLU A 79 -12.55 -1.80 10.31
CA GLU A 79 -13.11 -0.86 11.29
C GLU A 79 -13.44 0.50 10.67
N GLY A 80 -13.05 0.70 9.42
CA GLY A 80 -13.29 1.94 8.69
C GLY A 80 -12.19 2.99 8.89
N ASN A 81 -10.99 2.57 9.22
CA ASN A 81 -9.83 3.43 9.30
C ASN A 81 -9.06 3.43 7.98
N LEU A 82 -8.45 4.57 7.68
CA LEU A 82 -7.43 4.73 6.65
C LEU A 82 -6.09 4.97 7.33
N ILE A 83 -5.10 4.20 6.95
CA ILE A 83 -3.77 4.20 7.54
C ILE A 83 -2.76 4.51 6.44
N VAL A 84 -1.97 5.58 6.61
CA VAL A 84 -0.87 5.90 5.70
C VAL A 84 0.40 5.27 6.24
N LEU A 85 0.95 4.36 5.47
CA LEU A 85 2.17 3.62 5.76
C LEU A 85 3.30 4.13 4.88
N ARG A 86 4.46 4.35 5.47
CA ARG A 86 5.66 4.76 4.75
C ARG A 86 6.80 3.79 5.02
N ARG A 87 7.51 3.44 3.95
CA ARG A 87 8.72 2.64 4.03
C ARG A 87 9.91 3.52 4.40
N ASN A 88 10.66 3.14 5.43
CA ASN A 88 11.87 3.84 5.85
C ASN A 88 13.09 3.28 5.10
N VAL A 89 13.28 3.69 3.86
CA VAL A 89 14.41 3.24 3.02
C VAL A 89 15.78 3.71 3.54
N ASN A 90 15.80 4.80 4.30
CA ASN A 90 17.00 5.41 4.86
C ASN A 90 17.25 5.04 6.34
N GLY A 91 16.54 4.05 6.85
CA GLY A 91 16.69 3.57 8.22
C GLY A 91 18.15 3.21 8.54
N VAL A 92 18.58 3.48 9.77
CA VAL A 92 19.97 3.23 10.22
C VAL A 92 20.21 1.73 10.38
N THR A 93 19.22 0.99 10.85
CA THR A 93 19.32 -0.46 11.04
C THR A 93 18.51 -1.20 9.98
N ASP A 94 18.83 -2.49 9.79
CA ASP A 94 18.03 -3.34 8.89
C ASP A 94 16.60 -3.55 9.41
N ASP A 95 16.41 -3.52 10.73
CA ASP A 95 15.08 -3.60 11.32
C ASP A 95 14.25 -2.35 11.03
N ASP A 96 14.86 -1.15 11.04
CA ASP A 96 14.18 0.08 10.64
C ASP A 96 13.70 0.03 9.19
N LYS A 97 14.56 -0.49 8.29
CA LYS A 97 14.22 -0.63 6.85
C LYS A 97 13.12 -1.66 6.60
N ARG A 98 13.01 -2.66 7.48
CA ARG A 98 11.97 -3.70 7.38
C ARG A 98 10.63 -3.27 7.94
N ARG A 99 10.57 -2.17 8.68
CA ARG A 99 9.35 -1.67 9.30
C ARG A 99 8.69 -0.63 8.40
N LEU A 100 7.38 -0.82 8.16
CA LEU A 100 6.53 0.25 7.67
C LEU A 100 6.09 1.10 8.85
N GLU A 101 6.24 2.41 8.71
CA GLU A 101 5.87 3.40 9.74
C GLU A 101 4.49 3.96 9.43
N VAL A 102 3.64 4.05 10.46
CA VAL A 102 2.38 4.77 10.37
C VAL A 102 2.67 6.27 10.43
N THR A 103 2.40 6.97 9.35
CA THR A 103 2.59 8.43 9.28
C THR A 103 1.31 9.21 9.54
N SER A 104 0.16 8.60 9.28
CA SER A 104 -1.15 9.20 9.53
C SER A 104 -2.20 8.10 9.61
N GLU A 105 -3.24 8.36 10.42
CA GLU A 105 -4.41 7.51 10.54
C GLU A 105 -5.65 8.38 10.69
N ILE A 106 -6.74 7.99 10.01
CA ILE A 106 -8.02 8.68 10.10
C ILE A 106 -9.16 7.67 10.08
N SER A 107 -10.12 7.82 10.98
CA SER A 107 -11.34 7.03 10.97
C SER A 107 -12.41 7.71 10.12
N LEU A 108 -12.89 6.98 9.10
CA LEU A 108 -14.00 7.41 8.25
C LEU A 108 -15.36 6.99 8.82
N GLY A 109 -15.38 6.01 9.75
CA GLY A 109 -16.62 5.41 10.25
C GLY A 109 -17.36 4.53 9.24
N GLU A 110 -16.74 4.28 8.08
CA GLU A 110 -17.26 3.42 7.01
C GLU A 110 -16.14 2.54 6.46
N MET A 111 -16.43 1.26 6.28
CA MET A 111 -15.46 0.32 5.70
C MET A 111 -15.19 0.68 4.22
N VAL A 112 -13.94 0.87 3.89
CA VAL A 112 -13.45 1.04 2.52
C VAL A 112 -13.02 -0.34 2.00
N ASN A 113 -13.60 -0.78 0.90
CA ASN A 113 -13.28 -2.07 0.29
C ASN A 113 -12.48 -1.95 -1.01
N ARG A 114 -12.26 -0.75 -1.48
CA ARG A 114 -11.47 -0.50 -2.68
C ARG A 114 -10.81 0.87 -2.64
N ILE A 115 -9.50 0.88 -2.91
CA ILE A 115 -8.71 2.10 -3.08
C ILE A 115 -8.19 2.12 -4.51
N ARG A 116 -8.36 3.24 -5.22
CA ARG A 116 -7.84 3.43 -6.56
C ARG A 116 -6.94 4.66 -6.60
N PRO A 117 -5.67 4.52 -6.99
CA PRO A 117 -4.77 5.66 -7.13
C PRO A 117 -5.28 6.58 -8.23
N VAL A 118 -5.13 7.87 -8.03
CA VAL A 118 -5.46 8.90 -9.01
C VAL A 118 -4.18 9.53 -9.50
N ASN A 119 -3.95 9.45 -10.80
CA ASN A 119 -2.86 10.16 -11.46
C ASN A 119 -3.47 11.32 -12.26
N ILE A 120 -3.74 12.43 -11.59
CA ILE A 120 -4.17 13.66 -12.26
C ILE A 120 -2.92 14.39 -12.71
N GLN A 121 -2.64 14.39 -14.01
CA GLN A 121 -1.67 15.29 -14.59
C GLN A 121 -2.11 16.72 -14.23
N GLN A 122 -1.22 17.47 -13.60
CA GLN A 122 -1.47 18.78 -13.00
C GLN A 122 -2.29 19.69 -13.92
N LEU A 123 -3.53 19.95 -13.56
CA LEU A 123 -4.17 21.21 -13.90
C LEU A 123 -3.51 22.26 -12.99
N ALA A 124 -2.81 23.20 -13.59
CA ALA A 124 -1.95 24.21 -12.96
C ALA A 124 -2.65 25.17 -11.95
N THR A 125 -3.88 24.89 -11.58
CA THR A 125 -4.73 25.78 -10.75
C THR A 125 -5.21 25.17 -9.43
N VAL A 126 -4.90 23.90 -9.12
CA VAL A 126 -5.40 23.26 -7.90
C VAL A 126 -4.27 23.12 -6.88
N ALA A 127 -4.40 23.82 -5.75
CA ALA A 127 -3.40 23.80 -4.67
C ALA A 127 -3.26 22.44 -3.96
N VAL A 128 -4.19 21.51 -4.17
CA VAL A 128 -4.19 20.19 -3.55
C VAL A 128 -4.59 19.13 -4.58
N THR A 129 -3.68 18.18 -4.84
CA THR A 129 -3.93 17.09 -5.79
C THR A 129 -4.39 15.84 -5.05
N PRO A 130 -5.60 15.31 -5.34
CA PRO A 130 -6.04 14.06 -4.75
C PRO A 130 -5.14 12.90 -5.19
N ARG A 131 -4.89 11.96 -4.28
CA ARG A 131 -4.03 10.80 -4.53
C ARG A 131 -4.79 9.49 -4.72
N ALA A 132 -6.00 9.38 -4.17
CA ALA A 132 -6.79 8.18 -4.29
C ALA A 132 -8.29 8.44 -4.24
N PHE A 133 -9.05 7.61 -4.95
CA PHE A 133 -10.49 7.43 -4.78
C PHE A 133 -10.75 6.24 -3.87
N LEU A 134 -11.73 6.39 -2.97
CA LEU A 134 -12.15 5.37 -2.02
C LEU A 134 -13.55 4.88 -2.37
N GLY A 135 -13.72 3.56 -2.47
CA GLY A 135 -15.02 2.92 -2.57
C GLY A 135 -15.43 2.35 -1.22
N THR A 136 -16.50 2.88 -0.62
CA THR A 136 -17.05 2.41 0.65
C THR A 136 -18.15 1.39 0.45
N VAL A 137 -18.47 0.61 1.48
CA VAL A 137 -19.54 -0.41 1.44
C VAL A 137 -20.92 0.24 1.41
N ARG A 138 -21.11 1.42 2.01
CA ARG A 138 -22.32 2.20 1.90
C ARG A 138 -22.29 3.04 0.63
N PRO A 139 -23.44 3.25 -0.06
CA PRO A 139 -23.49 4.08 -1.27
C PRO A 139 -23.43 5.58 -0.91
N SER A 140 -22.49 5.97 -0.06
CA SER A 140 -22.14 7.35 0.18
C SER A 140 -21.22 7.84 -0.95
N LEU A 141 -21.15 9.15 -1.15
CA LEU A 141 -20.35 9.80 -2.19
C LEU A 141 -18.91 9.28 -2.17
N PRO A 142 -18.27 9.09 -3.33
CA PRO A 142 -16.87 8.68 -3.39
C PRO A 142 -16.01 9.67 -2.59
N VAL A 143 -15.32 9.16 -1.58
CA VAL A 143 -14.42 9.98 -0.76
C VAL A 143 -13.11 10.14 -1.50
N LEU A 144 -12.68 11.38 -1.64
CA LEU A 144 -11.41 11.73 -2.25
C LEU A 144 -10.36 11.90 -1.14
N PHE A 145 -9.35 11.05 -1.14
CA PHE A 145 -8.25 11.15 -0.19
C PHE A 145 -7.19 12.15 -0.67
N ILE A 146 -6.89 13.11 0.17
CA ILE A 146 -5.88 14.14 -0.06
C ILE A 146 -4.88 14.05 1.10
N PRO A 147 -3.68 13.49 0.89
CA PRO A 147 -2.68 13.47 1.94
C PRO A 147 -2.25 14.90 2.26
N HIS A 148 -2.28 15.26 3.53
CA HIS A 148 -1.72 16.54 3.98
C HIS A 148 -0.19 16.42 3.95
N SER A 149 0.47 17.16 3.06
CA SER A 149 1.92 17.32 3.11
C SER A 149 2.24 18.22 4.31
N GLY A 150 2.42 17.60 5.47
CA GLY A 150 3.01 18.30 6.60
C GLY A 150 4.42 18.72 6.21
N ALA A 151 4.62 20.00 5.93
CA ALA A 151 5.96 20.54 5.86
C ALA A 151 6.63 20.31 7.24
N PRO A 152 7.86 19.80 7.28
CA PRO A 152 8.59 19.74 8.53
C PRO A 152 8.77 21.18 9.02
N ARG A 153 8.35 21.45 10.27
CA ARG A 153 8.72 22.65 10.99
C ARG A 153 10.14 22.53 11.50
#